data_1df1add07b3ade92ecbcec5dc0b6880a
#
_entry.id   1df1add07b3ade92ecbcec5dc0b6880a
#
_cell.length_a   1.000
_cell.length_b   1.000
_cell.length_c   1.000
_cell.angle_alpha   90.00
_cell.angle_beta   90.00
_cell.angle_gamma   90.00
#
_symmetry.space_group_name_H-M   'P 1'
#
loop_
_entity.id
_entity.type
_entity.pdbx_description
1 polymer ?
#
loop_
_entity_poly.entity_id
_entity_poly.type
_entity_poly.pdbx_seq_one_letter_code
_entity_poly.pdbx_strand_id
1 'polypeptide(L)'
;MQKLAIALVLGAISTPTMAQDLQSQEIVVTASRIEQEDYSDRMPAVGLRRPADFLVQAVVIRGDTRDMEQRRREIRSMLSDAIRKAQAAGVELAYGDYILTPLTLANVEDIDLRNDNRPDSERVVFLVKAKLGGTQSGEAAEAQIARYIESVPGVGRAEMDEWGDSTLSIVGPDSYRPQIAEKIAEDSNAMASRMGQGYAVEIEGLNMPVQWSRAGPGEVLLYIPYRLVVVPRP
;
A
#
# COMPACT_ATOMS: atom_id res chain seq x y z
N MET A 1 5.12 70.51 8.82
CA MET A 1 5.95 69.36 8.49
C MET A 1 5.36 68.14 9.19
N GLN A 2 4.49 67.43 8.49
CA GLN A 2 3.78 66.27 9.01
C GLN A 2 4.50 65.02 8.51
N LYS A 3 5.02 64.23 9.44
CA LYS A 3 5.66 62.93 9.13
C LYS A 3 4.59 61.84 9.12
N LEU A 4 4.36 61.26 7.95
CA LEU A 4 3.47 60.13 7.74
C LEU A 4 4.25 58.84 8.09
N ALA A 5 3.84 58.11 9.10
CA ALA A 5 4.34 56.79 9.45
C ALA A 5 3.50 55.72 8.77
N ILE A 6 4.08 54.98 7.83
CA ILE A 6 3.45 53.81 7.18
C ILE A 6 3.76 52.60 8.04
N ALA A 7 2.72 52.01 8.67
CA ALA A 7 2.80 50.75 9.36
C ALA A 7 2.63 49.60 8.36
N LEU A 8 3.67 48.80 8.16
CA LEU A 8 3.66 47.60 7.34
C LEU A 8 3.10 46.44 8.18
N VAL A 9 1.87 46.02 7.90
CA VAL A 9 1.29 44.84 8.53
C VAL A 9 1.74 43.60 7.73
N LEU A 10 2.69 42.84 8.28
CA LEU A 10 3.01 41.51 7.78
C LEU A 10 1.90 40.54 8.20
N GLY A 11 1.02 40.22 7.27
CA GLY A 11 0.07 39.12 7.42
C GLY A 11 0.79 37.78 7.31
N ALA A 12 0.92 37.05 8.40
CA ALA A 12 1.35 35.65 8.39
C ALA A 12 0.25 34.80 7.73
N ILE A 13 0.49 34.37 6.50
CA ILE A 13 -0.34 33.36 5.84
C ILE A 13 0.03 32.00 6.44
N SER A 14 -0.73 31.56 7.43
CA SER A 14 -0.69 30.17 7.91
C SER A 14 -1.36 29.31 6.85
N THR A 15 -0.56 28.62 6.03
CA THR A 15 -1.05 27.53 5.19
C THR A 15 -1.53 26.40 6.10
N PRO A 16 -2.79 25.94 6.00
CA PRO A 16 -3.18 24.75 6.72
C PRO A 16 -2.38 23.57 6.16
N THR A 17 -1.55 22.96 6.98
CA THR A 17 -0.96 21.64 6.69
C THR A 17 -2.14 20.67 6.62
N MET A 18 -2.53 20.27 5.42
CA MET A 18 -3.47 19.18 5.22
C MET A 18 -2.82 17.94 5.83
N ALA A 19 -3.26 17.55 7.02
CA ALA A 19 -3.04 16.20 7.51
C ALA A 19 -3.72 15.27 6.50
N GLN A 20 -2.93 14.54 5.74
CA GLN A 20 -3.47 13.57 4.78
C GLN A 20 -4.23 12.52 5.60
N ASP A 21 -5.53 12.46 5.37
CA ASP A 21 -6.41 11.47 5.99
C ASP A 21 -6.12 10.10 5.36
N LEU A 22 -5.27 9.32 6.01
CA LEU A 22 -4.92 7.95 5.60
C LEU A 22 -6.07 6.95 5.82
N GLN A 23 -7.21 7.39 6.39
CA GLN A 23 -8.31 6.48 6.73
C GLN A 23 -8.99 5.86 5.51
N SER A 24 -8.90 6.49 4.34
CA SER A 24 -9.49 6.01 3.09
C SER A 24 -8.45 5.61 2.03
N GLN A 25 -7.15 5.75 2.32
CA GLN A 25 -6.10 5.44 1.35
C GLN A 25 -5.74 3.95 1.37
N GLU A 26 -5.60 3.38 0.19
CA GLU A 26 -5.07 2.04 0.02
C GLU A 26 -3.54 2.10 -0.05
N ILE A 27 -2.90 1.26 0.75
CA ILE A 27 -1.44 1.14 0.79
C ILE A 27 -1.00 -0.26 0.37
N VAL A 28 0.12 -0.33 -0.32
CA VAL A 28 0.78 -1.59 -0.63
C VAL A 28 1.59 -2.03 0.58
N VAL A 29 1.34 -3.25 1.02
CA VAL A 29 2.19 -3.94 1.98
C VAL A 29 3.34 -4.54 1.18
N THR A 30 4.37 -3.74 0.91
CA THR A 30 5.61 -4.31 0.42
C THR A 30 6.05 -5.33 1.45
N ALA A 31 6.26 -6.58 1.01
CA ALA A 31 6.91 -7.56 1.85
C ALA A 31 8.25 -6.95 2.23
N SER A 32 8.33 -6.34 3.40
CA SER A 32 9.59 -6.13 4.04
C SER A 32 10.14 -7.54 4.15
N ARG A 33 11.21 -7.83 3.41
CA ARG A 33 12.03 -9.00 3.63
C ARG A 33 12.64 -8.79 5.00
N ILE A 34 11.84 -9.09 6.02
CA ILE A 34 12.36 -9.27 7.36
C ILE A 34 13.16 -10.54 7.21
N GLU A 35 14.45 -10.39 6.99
CA GLU A 35 15.41 -11.46 7.20
C GLU A 35 15.08 -12.01 8.58
N GLN A 36 15.13 -13.32 8.74
CA GLN A 36 14.71 -14.06 9.93
C GLN A 36 15.42 -13.59 11.22
N GLU A 37 16.44 -12.73 11.08
CA GLU A 37 17.18 -12.04 12.15
C GLU A 37 16.49 -10.77 12.65
N ASP A 38 15.55 -10.20 11.89
CA ASP A 38 14.74 -9.03 12.30
C ASP A 38 13.41 -9.40 12.98
N TYR A 39 13.34 -10.55 13.62
CA TYR A 39 12.38 -10.80 14.70
C TYR A 39 12.76 -9.89 15.88
N SER A 40 12.94 -8.64 15.53
CA SER A 40 13.56 -7.64 16.36
C SER A 40 12.52 -7.01 17.26
N ASP A 41 13.02 -6.42 18.31
CA ASP A 41 12.41 -5.55 19.32
C ASP A 41 11.39 -4.51 18.80
N ARG A 42 11.12 -4.46 17.50
CA ARG A 42 10.24 -3.51 16.83
C ARG A 42 8.83 -4.04 16.53
N MET A 43 8.65 -5.37 16.49
CA MET A 43 7.33 -5.95 16.26
C MET A 43 6.70 -6.29 17.60
N PRO A 44 5.63 -5.60 18.01
CA PRO A 44 5.00 -5.86 19.30
C PRO A 44 4.34 -7.25 19.33
N ALA A 45 4.27 -7.83 20.53
CA ALA A 45 3.64 -9.13 20.75
C ALA A 45 2.14 -9.16 20.42
N VAL A 46 1.49 -8.00 20.46
CA VAL A 46 0.05 -7.84 20.24
C VAL A 46 -0.22 -7.07 18.95
N GLY A 47 -1.03 -7.66 18.10
CA GLY A 47 -1.50 -7.08 16.86
C GLY A 47 -2.80 -7.72 16.38
N LEU A 48 -3.34 -7.23 15.30
CA LEU A 48 -4.53 -7.74 14.63
C LEU A 48 -4.12 -8.46 13.35
N ARG A 49 -4.16 -9.81 13.37
CA ARG A 49 -3.98 -10.62 12.16
C ARG A 49 -5.32 -10.68 11.42
N ARG A 50 -5.29 -10.40 10.12
CA ARG A 50 -6.47 -10.45 9.26
C ARG A 50 -6.10 -10.75 7.80
N PRO A 51 -7.05 -11.20 6.96
CA PRO A 51 -6.86 -11.21 5.52
C PRO A 51 -6.57 -9.79 5.01
N ALA A 52 -5.65 -9.67 4.05
CA ALA A 52 -5.48 -8.44 3.28
C ALA A 52 -6.72 -8.18 2.41
N ASP A 53 -6.89 -6.96 1.94
CA ASP A 53 -8.03 -6.63 1.07
C ASP A 53 -7.77 -7.07 -0.37
N PHE A 54 -6.51 -6.99 -0.83
CA PHE A 54 -6.12 -7.43 -2.17
C PHE A 54 -4.77 -8.14 -2.17
N LEU A 55 -4.63 -9.09 -3.10
CA LEU A 55 -3.34 -9.50 -3.64
C LEU A 55 -2.99 -8.55 -4.78
N VAL A 56 -1.76 -8.10 -4.83
CA VAL A 56 -1.27 -7.10 -5.78
C VAL A 56 -0.06 -7.65 -6.52
N GLN A 57 -0.12 -7.65 -7.84
CA GLN A 57 0.98 -8.01 -8.71
C GLN A 57 1.38 -6.79 -9.54
N ALA A 58 2.63 -6.42 -9.49
CA ALA A 58 3.16 -5.47 -10.45
C ALA A 58 3.23 -6.13 -11.84
N VAL A 59 2.83 -5.39 -12.85
CA VAL A 59 2.79 -5.84 -14.24
C VAL A 59 3.47 -4.81 -15.10
N VAL A 60 4.18 -5.27 -16.12
CA VAL A 60 4.89 -4.42 -17.06
C VAL A 60 4.38 -4.66 -18.48
N ILE A 61 4.13 -3.59 -19.21
CA ILE A 61 4.00 -3.64 -20.68
C ILE A 61 5.28 -3.06 -21.26
N ARG A 62 5.95 -3.83 -22.09
CA ARG A 62 7.18 -3.46 -22.81
C ARG A 62 6.93 -3.42 -24.29
N GLY A 63 7.60 -2.49 -24.97
CA GLY A 63 7.63 -2.42 -26.44
C GLY A 63 9.04 -2.10 -26.93
N ASP A 64 9.45 -2.73 -28.04
CA ASP A 64 10.76 -2.54 -28.64
C ASP A 64 10.69 -2.22 -30.15
N THR A 65 9.56 -1.69 -30.59
CA THR A 65 9.40 -1.15 -31.95
C THR A 65 10.38 0.01 -32.15
N ARG A 66 11.19 -0.03 -33.21
CA ARG A 66 12.26 0.94 -33.48
C ARG A 66 11.75 2.38 -33.56
N ASP A 67 10.63 2.58 -34.24
CA ASP A 67 9.99 3.89 -34.33
C ASP A 67 9.37 4.23 -32.95
N MET A 68 9.82 5.31 -32.35
CA MET A 68 9.43 5.72 -31.00
C MET A 68 7.93 6.02 -30.90
N GLU A 69 7.38 6.72 -31.88
CA GLU A 69 5.97 7.10 -31.86
C GLU A 69 5.05 5.88 -32.04
N GLN A 70 5.46 4.94 -32.89
CA GLN A 70 4.74 3.69 -33.07
C GLN A 70 4.82 2.84 -31.79
N ARG A 71 6.00 2.71 -31.20
CA ARG A 71 6.21 1.97 -29.94
C ARG A 71 5.29 2.50 -28.81
N ARG A 72 5.24 3.80 -28.63
CA ARG A 72 4.39 4.43 -27.62
C ARG A 72 2.92 4.21 -27.88
N ARG A 73 2.47 4.29 -29.15
CA ARG A 73 1.09 3.96 -29.51
C ARG A 73 0.75 2.50 -29.23
N GLU A 74 1.65 1.56 -29.51
CA GLU A 74 1.47 0.14 -29.23
C GLU A 74 1.31 -0.12 -27.73
N ILE A 75 2.22 0.44 -26.89
CA ILE A 75 2.16 0.32 -25.43
C ILE A 75 0.87 0.94 -24.88
N ARG A 76 0.49 2.15 -25.30
CA ARG A 76 -0.73 2.83 -24.87
C ARG A 76 -2.00 2.10 -25.29
N SER A 77 -2.02 1.55 -26.50
CA SER A 77 -3.13 0.74 -26.97
C SER A 77 -3.30 -0.51 -26.13
N MET A 78 -2.21 -1.23 -25.87
CA MET A 78 -2.24 -2.43 -25.03
C MET A 78 -2.67 -2.13 -23.59
N LEU A 79 -2.17 -1.03 -23.00
CA LEU A 79 -2.60 -0.59 -21.67
C LEU A 79 -4.10 -0.27 -21.62
N SER A 80 -4.60 0.39 -22.68
CA SER A 80 -6.04 0.68 -22.79
C SER A 80 -6.88 -0.60 -22.91
N ASP A 81 -6.39 -1.61 -23.63
CA ASP A 81 -7.06 -2.91 -23.75
C ASP A 81 -7.02 -3.67 -22.41
N ALA A 82 -5.90 -3.61 -21.68
CA ALA A 82 -5.79 -4.13 -20.34
C ALA A 82 -6.85 -3.51 -19.41
N ILE A 83 -7.00 -2.17 -19.42
CA ILE A 83 -8.01 -1.48 -18.61
C ILE A 83 -9.44 -1.95 -18.98
N ARG A 84 -9.77 -2.09 -20.26
CA ARG A 84 -11.11 -2.54 -20.69
C ARG A 84 -11.44 -3.96 -20.23
N LYS A 85 -10.44 -4.84 -20.17
CA LYS A 85 -10.61 -6.25 -19.79
C LYS A 85 -10.66 -6.48 -18.28
N ALA A 86 -10.10 -5.57 -17.48
CA ALA A 86 -9.93 -5.73 -16.04
C ALA A 86 -11.24 -6.05 -15.30
N GLN A 87 -12.30 -5.31 -15.60
CA GLN A 87 -13.60 -5.50 -14.95
C GLN A 87 -14.18 -6.89 -15.22
N ALA A 88 -14.12 -7.37 -16.46
CA ALA A 88 -14.63 -8.69 -16.82
C ALA A 88 -13.81 -9.83 -16.20
N ALA A 89 -12.52 -9.59 -15.97
CA ALA A 89 -11.62 -10.53 -15.28
C ALA A 89 -11.76 -10.47 -13.74
N GLY A 90 -12.53 -9.51 -13.20
CA GLY A 90 -12.71 -9.32 -11.76
C GLY A 90 -11.47 -8.80 -11.05
N VAL A 91 -10.60 -8.08 -11.78
CA VAL A 91 -9.41 -7.42 -11.22
C VAL A 91 -9.54 -5.91 -11.29
N GLU A 92 -8.83 -5.22 -10.42
CA GLU A 92 -8.70 -3.77 -10.41
C GLU A 92 -7.29 -3.38 -10.85
N LEU A 93 -7.16 -2.28 -11.57
CA LEU A 93 -5.86 -1.75 -11.95
C LEU A 93 -5.56 -0.47 -11.17
N ALA A 94 -4.30 -0.30 -10.81
CA ALA A 94 -3.83 0.88 -10.09
C ALA A 94 -2.40 1.23 -10.50
N TYR A 95 -1.96 2.42 -10.17
CA TYR A 95 -0.57 2.86 -10.27
C TYR A 95 -0.19 3.70 -9.04
N GLY A 96 1.09 3.83 -8.79
CA GLY A 96 1.65 4.51 -7.63
C GLY A 96 2.56 3.60 -6.82
N ASP A 97 3.44 4.19 -6.02
CA ASP A 97 4.42 3.44 -5.22
C ASP A 97 3.91 3.14 -3.81
N TYR A 98 3.34 4.13 -3.14
CA TYR A 98 2.85 4.05 -1.76
C TYR A 98 1.33 4.20 -1.67
N ILE A 99 0.81 5.22 -2.31
CA ILE A 99 -0.61 5.50 -2.40
C ILE A 99 -1.07 5.08 -3.78
N LEU A 100 -2.04 4.18 -3.82
CA LEU A 100 -2.54 3.65 -5.07
C LEU A 100 -3.63 4.55 -5.66
N THR A 101 -3.43 4.94 -6.91
CA THR A 101 -4.43 5.63 -7.72
C THR A 101 -5.06 4.61 -8.67
N PRO A 102 -6.39 4.48 -8.73
CA PRO A 102 -7.05 3.62 -9.69
C PRO A 102 -6.66 3.98 -11.13
N LEU A 103 -6.24 3.00 -11.92
CA LEU A 103 -5.91 3.17 -13.33
C LEU A 103 -7.15 2.96 -14.19
N THR A 104 -7.51 3.98 -14.95
CA THR A 104 -8.71 4.04 -15.78
C THR A 104 -8.38 4.61 -17.16
N LEU A 105 -9.30 4.52 -18.11
CA LEU A 105 -9.13 5.15 -19.41
C LEU A 105 -9.04 6.69 -19.33
N ALA A 106 -9.54 7.31 -18.26
CA ALA A 106 -9.50 8.75 -18.10
C ALA A 106 -8.11 9.27 -17.70
N ASN A 107 -7.30 8.43 -17.04
CA ASN A 107 -5.96 8.78 -16.56
C ASN A 107 -4.85 7.90 -17.13
N VAL A 108 -5.11 7.17 -18.20
CA VAL A 108 -4.13 6.29 -18.86
C VAL A 108 -2.89 7.04 -19.37
N GLU A 109 -3.03 8.32 -19.67
CA GLU A 109 -1.91 9.17 -20.10
C GLU A 109 -1.05 9.70 -18.94
N ASP A 110 -1.56 9.67 -17.71
CA ASP A 110 -0.84 10.14 -16.52
C ASP A 110 0.27 9.20 -16.08
N ILE A 111 0.25 7.95 -16.58
CA ILE A 111 1.27 6.95 -16.27
C ILE A 111 2.51 7.15 -17.16
N ASP A 112 3.66 7.27 -16.54
CA ASP A 112 4.91 7.53 -17.24
C ASP A 112 5.41 6.30 -18.01
N LEU A 113 5.76 6.52 -19.30
CA LEU A 113 6.58 5.60 -20.06
C LEU A 113 8.05 5.82 -19.71
N ARG A 114 8.72 4.77 -19.28
CA ARG A 114 10.14 4.79 -18.90
C ARG A 114 10.99 4.00 -19.90
N ASN A 115 12.22 4.42 -20.09
CA ASN A 115 13.18 3.61 -20.85
C ASN A 115 13.34 2.24 -20.19
N ASP A 116 13.42 1.20 -20.98
CA ASP A 116 13.76 -0.15 -20.54
C ASP A 116 15.26 -0.42 -20.75
N ASN A 117 15.68 -1.67 -20.61
CA ASN A 117 17.08 -2.11 -20.64
C ASN A 117 17.80 -1.91 -22.00
N ARG A 118 17.09 -1.54 -23.04
CA ARG A 118 17.64 -1.28 -24.39
C ARG A 118 17.33 0.15 -24.85
N PRO A 119 18.20 0.77 -25.67
CA PRO A 119 17.99 2.14 -26.14
C PRO A 119 16.67 2.39 -26.85
N ASP A 120 16.18 1.37 -27.60
CA ASP A 120 14.97 1.45 -28.40
C ASP A 120 13.77 0.74 -27.75
N SER A 121 13.78 0.57 -26.43
CA SER A 121 12.69 -0.04 -25.69
C SER A 121 12.16 0.87 -24.60
N GLU A 122 10.84 0.88 -24.44
CA GLU A 122 10.12 1.60 -23.39
C GLU A 122 9.18 0.65 -22.68
N ARG A 123 8.87 0.98 -21.45
CA ARG A 123 7.93 0.22 -20.60
C ARG A 123 7.02 1.12 -19.80
N VAL A 124 5.88 0.59 -19.42
CA VAL A 124 5.02 1.10 -18.37
C VAL A 124 4.81 0.02 -17.33
N VAL A 125 4.83 0.41 -16.07
CA VAL A 125 4.57 -0.50 -14.93
C VAL A 125 3.32 -0.03 -14.21
N PHE A 126 2.43 -0.95 -13.93
CA PHE A 126 1.20 -0.72 -13.16
C PHE A 126 0.90 -1.93 -12.28
N LEU A 127 -0.12 -1.84 -11.46
CA LEU A 127 -0.50 -2.86 -10.50
C LEU A 127 -1.83 -3.48 -10.90
N VAL A 128 -1.88 -4.81 -10.84
CA VAL A 128 -3.10 -5.60 -10.97
C VAL A 128 -3.48 -6.13 -9.60
N LYS A 129 -4.71 -5.89 -9.18
CA LYS A 129 -5.22 -6.21 -7.86
C LYS A 129 -6.34 -7.22 -7.95
N ALA A 130 -6.24 -8.32 -7.24
CA ALA A 130 -7.30 -9.29 -7.05
C ALA A 130 -7.78 -9.25 -5.60
N LYS A 131 -9.10 -9.13 -5.41
CA LYS A 131 -9.70 -9.01 -4.08
C LYS A 131 -9.50 -10.31 -3.28
N LEU A 132 -9.10 -10.16 -2.03
CA LEU A 132 -8.98 -11.26 -1.06
C LEU A 132 -10.17 -11.29 -0.10
N GLY A 133 -10.38 -12.42 0.52
CA GLY A 133 -11.43 -12.60 1.55
C GLY A 133 -12.63 -13.43 1.07
N GLY A 134 -13.49 -13.80 2.00
CA GLY A 134 -14.54 -14.77 1.74
C GLY A 134 -13.95 -16.15 1.40
N THR A 135 -14.24 -16.65 0.21
CA THR A 135 -13.71 -17.93 -0.31
C THR A 135 -12.44 -17.78 -1.15
N GLN A 136 -12.01 -16.54 -1.43
CA GLN A 136 -10.84 -16.26 -2.28
C GLN A 136 -9.54 -16.34 -1.46
N SER A 137 -8.74 -17.37 -1.73
CA SER A 137 -7.39 -17.52 -1.17
C SER A 137 -6.35 -16.68 -1.94
N GLY A 138 -5.16 -16.49 -1.36
CA GLY A 138 -4.04 -15.86 -2.06
C GLY A 138 -3.69 -16.58 -3.36
N GLU A 139 -3.61 -17.92 -3.33
CA GLU A 139 -3.31 -18.75 -4.51
C GLU A 139 -4.38 -18.60 -5.63
N ALA A 140 -5.66 -18.54 -5.25
CA ALA A 140 -6.73 -18.32 -6.21
C ALA A 140 -6.66 -16.91 -6.83
N ALA A 141 -6.26 -15.91 -6.06
CA ALA A 141 -6.05 -14.54 -6.52
C ALA A 141 -4.84 -14.45 -7.46
N GLU A 142 -3.73 -15.11 -7.17
CA GLU A 142 -2.57 -15.23 -8.06
C GLU A 142 -2.97 -15.84 -9.41
N ALA A 143 -3.67 -16.99 -9.38
CA ALA A 143 -4.15 -17.65 -10.58
C ALA A 143 -5.16 -16.77 -11.37
N GLN A 144 -5.93 -15.91 -10.71
CA GLN A 144 -6.82 -14.96 -11.37
C GLN A 144 -6.01 -13.89 -12.11
N ILE A 145 -5.00 -13.32 -11.46
CA ILE A 145 -4.13 -12.31 -12.06
C ILE A 145 -3.37 -12.89 -13.26
N ALA A 146 -2.79 -14.08 -13.14
CA ALA A 146 -2.09 -14.74 -14.23
C ALA A 146 -2.99 -14.92 -15.46
N ARG A 147 -4.21 -15.45 -15.27
CA ARG A 147 -5.19 -15.58 -16.37
C ARG A 147 -5.57 -14.23 -16.97
N TYR A 148 -5.68 -13.19 -16.18
CA TYR A 148 -5.95 -11.86 -16.70
C TYR A 148 -4.80 -11.39 -17.59
N ILE A 149 -3.54 -11.51 -17.16
CA ILE A 149 -2.35 -11.13 -17.93
C ILE A 149 -2.34 -11.85 -19.28
N GLU A 150 -2.52 -13.18 -19.27
CA GLU A 150 -2.59 -13.98 -20.48
C GLU A 150 -3.75 -13.59 -21.41
N SER A 151 -4.84 -13.07 -20.87
CA SER A 151 -6.02 -12.67 -21.66
C SER A 151 -5.84 -11.39 -22.46
N VAL A 152 -4.85 -10.55 -22.13
CA VAL A 152 -4.60 -9.29 -22.83
C VAL A 152 -3.74 -9.55 -24.07
N PRO A 153 -4.24 -9.31 -25.28
CA PRO A 153 -3.49 -9.61 -26.49
C PRO A 153 -2.34 -8.60 -26.68
N GLY A 154 -1.21 -9.07 -27.17
CA GLY A 154 -0.12 -8.20 -27.61
C GLY A 154 -0.56 -7.24 -28.72
N VAL A 155 0.01 -6.05 -28.73
CA VAL A 155 -0.24 -5.03 -29.77
C VAL A 155 1.07 -4.67 -30.45
N GLY A 156 1.20 -5.04 -31.73
CA GLY A 156 2.46 -4.87 -32.45
C GLY A 156 3.58 -5.67 -31.79
N ARG A 157 4.54 -4.98 -31.21
CA ARG A 157 5.65 -5.57 -30.44
C ARG A 157 5.54 -5.26 -28.94
N ALA A 158 4.40 -4.77 -28.49
CA ALA A 158 4.14 -4.60 -27.07
C ALA A 158 3.66 -5.91 -26.47
N GLU A 159 4.26 -6.30 -25.34
CA GLU A 159 3.95 -7.51 -24.58
C GLU A 159 3.76 -7.16 -23.11
N MET A 160 2.93 -7.93 -22.41
CA MET A 160 2.61 -7.76 -21.00
C MET A 160 3.05 -8.97 -20.21
N ASP A 161 3.81 -8.72 -19.12
CA ASP A 161 4.35 -9.73 -18.23
C ASP A 161 4.22 -9.34 -16.76
N GLU A 162 4.34 -10.31 -15.88
CA GLU A 162 4.52 -10.08 -14.45
C GLU A 162 5.85 -9.38 -14.18
N TRP A 163 5.86 -8.52 -13.16
CA TRP A 163 7.04 -7.77 -12.74
C TRP A 163 7.29 -7.94 -11.24
N GLY A 164 8.27 -8.80 -10.90
CA GLY A 164 8.61 -9.09 -9.50
C GLY A 164 7.58 -9.97 -8.79
N ASP A 165 7.71 -10.04 -7.48
CA ASP A 165 6.88 -10.88 -6.63
C ASP A 165 5.54 -10.20 -6.32
N SER A 166 4.50 -11.02 -6.03
CA SER A 166 3.21 -10.53 -5.56
C SER A 166 3.33 -9.97 -4.13
N THR A 167 2.55 -8.94 -3.86
CA THR A 167 2.44 -8.32 -2.53
C THR A 167 0.98 -8.24 -2.10
N LEU A 168 0.74 -7.65 -0.93
CA LEU A 168 -0.60 -7.48 -0.38
C LEU A 168 -0.92 -6.00 -0.26
N SER A 169 -2.20 -5.63 -0.30
CA SER A 169 -2.63 -4.30 0.05
C SER A 169 -3.77 -4.31 1.06
N ILE A 170 -3.87 -3.22 1.80
CA ILE A 170 -4.91 -2.99 2.80
C ILE A 170 -5.45 -1.58 2.67
N VAL A 171 -6.76 -1.47 2.75
CA VAL A 171 -7.46 -0.19 2.65
C VAL A 171 -7.70 0.36 4.06
N GLY A 172 -7.28 1.61 4.27
CA GLY A 172 -7.52 2.33 5.51
C GLY A 172 -7.01 1.63 6.78
N PRO A 173 -5.71 1.30 6.91
CA PRO A 173 -5.18 0.55 8.05
C PRO A 173 -5.46 1.21 9.40
N ASP A 174 -5.52 2.53 9.46
CA ASP A 174 -5.81 3.27 10.68
C ASP A 174 -7.24 3.09 11.20
N SER A 175 -8.17 2.62 10.36
CA SER A 175 -9.52 2.26 10.79
C SER A 175 -9.54 1.10 11.80
N TYR A 176 -8.49 0.27 11.82
CA TYR A 176 -8.33 -0.85 12.76
C TYR A 176 -7.70 -0.46 14.09
N ARG A 177 -7.26 0.80 14.24
CA ARG A 177 -6.62 1.30 15.45
C ARG A 177 -7.41 1.02 16.73
N PRO A 178 -8.74 1.24 16.83
CA PRO A 178 -9.50 0.95 18.03
C PRO A 178 -9.41 -0.53 18.46
N GLN A 179 -9.52 -1.45 17.49
CA GLN A 179 -9.45 -2.90 17.75
C GLN A 179 -8.04 -3.32 18.22
N ILE A 180 -6.99 -2.72 17.66
CA ILE A 180 -5.61 -3.00 18.08
C ILE A 180 -5.38 -2.46 19.50
N ALA A 181 -5.83 -1.24 19.78
CA ALA A 181 -5.70 -0.62 21.10
C ALA A 181 -6.46 -1.42 22.16
N GLU A 182 -7.65 -1.96 21.87
CA GLU A 182 -8.41 -2.83 22.76
C GLU A 182 -7.62 -4.10 23.10
N LYS A 183 -7.03 -4.78 22.10
CA LYS A 183 -6.18 -5.96 22.33
C LYS A 183 -4.94 -5.66 23.18
N ILE A 184 -4.32 -4.51 22.97
CA ILE A 184 -3.18 -4.06 23.80
C ILE A 184 -3.65 -3.83 25.24
N ALA A 185 -4.80 -3.20 25.46
CA ALA A 185 -5.36 -2.97 26.79
C ALA A 185 -5.72 -4.29 27.51
N GLU A 186 -6.30 -5.25 26.79
CA GLU A 186 -6.60 -6.59 27.32
C GLU A 186 -5.33 -7.33 27.78
N ASP A 187 -4.29 -7.37 26.93
CA ASP A 187 -3.00 -8.00 27.25
C ASP A 187 -2.33 -7.31 28.44
N SER A 188 -2.32 -5.99 28.45
CA SER A 188 -1.75 -5.18 29.53
C SER A 188 -2.45 -5.41 30.87
N ASN A 189 -3.77 -5.51 30.88
CA ASN A 189 -4.55 -5.83 32.08
C ASN A 189 -4.27 -7.26 32.55
N ALA A 190 -4.13 -8.20 31.63
CA ALA A 190 -3.77 -9.58 31.95
C ALA A 190 -2.37 -9.66 32.56
N MET A 191 -1.41 -8.91 32.03
CA MET A 191 -0.04 -8.79 32.56
C MET A 191 -0.06 -8.18 33.99
N ALA A 192 -0.72 -7.03 34.17
CA ALA A 192 -0.83 -6.38 35.49
C ALA A 192 -1.43 -7.33 36.54
N SER A 193 -2.47 -8.08 36.15
CA SER A 193 -3.12 -9.04 37.05
C SER A 193 -2.19 -10.18 37.48
N ARG A 194 -1.33 -10.66 36.60
CA ARG A 194 -0.35 -11.72 36.86
C ARG A 194 0.78 -11.25 37.79
N MET A 195 1.14 -9.97 37.74
CA MET A 195 2.17 -9.39 38.58
C MET A 195 1.70 -9.13 40.04
N GLY A 196 0.38 -9.15 40.29
CA GLY A 196 -0.23 -8.95 41.57
C GLY A 196 -0.69 -7.52 41.85
N GLN A 197 -1.40 -7.31 42.97
CA GLN A 197 -2.07 -6.04 43.26
C GLN A 197 -1.12 -4.85 43.53
N GLY A 198 0.14 -5.13 43.79
CA GLY A 198 1.17 -4.10 44.02
C GLY A 198 1.76 -3.47 42.77
N TYR A 199 1.30 -3.90 41.58
CA TYR A 199 1.85 -3.44 40.30
C TYR A 199 0.78 -2.83 39.41
N ALA A 200 1.22 -1.93 38.52
CA ALA A 200 0.46 -1.36 37.45
C ALA A 200 1.26 -1.49 36.14
N VAL A 201 0.61 -1.22 35.01
CA VAL A 201 1.25 -1.21 33.71
C VAL A 201 1.10 0.17 33.11
N GLU A 202 2.22 0.71 32.60
CA GLU A 202 2.26 1.92 31.80
C GLU A 202 2.48 1.53 30.35
N ILE A 203 1.77 2.18 29.44
CA ILE A 203 1.84 1.93 28.00
C ILE A 203 2.22 3.23 27.31
N GLU A 204 3.30 3.19 26.53
CA GLU A 204 3.78 4.28 25.70
C GLU A 204 3.64 3.90 24.22
N GLY A 205 3.45 4.87 23.32
CA GLY A 205 3.47 4.65 21.88
C GLY A 205 2.08 4.48 21.25
N LEU A 206 0.99 4.47 22.02
CA LEU A 206 -0.36 4.34 21.44
C LEU A 206 -0.77 5.51 20.52
N ASN A 207 0.00 6.59 20.47
CA ASN A 207 -0.17 7.70 19.55
C ASN A 207 0.47 7.46 18.17
N MET A 208 1.24 6.37 18.00
CA MET A 208 1.86 6.04 16.72
C MET A 208 0.81 5.55 15.71
N PRO A 209 1.00 5.79 14.39
CA PRO A 209 0.12 5.26 13.36
C PRO A 209 0.16 3.73 13.32
N VAL A 210 -0.90 3.12 12.77
CA VAL A 210 -0.93 1.68 12.54
C VAL A 210 0.16 1.29 11.56
N GLN A 211 0.95 0.29 11.93
CA GLN A 211 1.96 -0.34 11.10
C GLN A 211 1.45 -1.70 10.62
N TRP A 212 2.11 -2.27 9.62
CA TRP A 212 1.73 -3.55 9.04
C TRP A 212 2.94 -4.37 8.63
N SER A 213 2.75 -5.68 8.60
CA SER A 213 3.68 -6.65 8.04
C SER A 213 2.92 -7.79 7.38
N ARG A 214 3.53 -8.46 6.41
CA ARG A 214 2.98 -9.68 5.83
C ARG A 214 3.00 -10.80 6.87
N ALA A 215 1.86 -11.46 7.09
CA ALA A 215 1.71 -12.53 8.08
C ALA A 215 1.45 -13.91 7.44
N GLY A 216 1.26 -13.94 6.12
CA GLY A 216 1.00 -15.15 5.34
C GLY A 216 0.77 -14.84 3.86
N PRO A 217 0.44 -15.83 3.03
CA PRO A 217 0.19 -15.64 1.59
C PRO A 217 -0.90 -14.62 1.26
N GLY A 218 -1.93 -14.51 2.10
CA GLY A 218 -3.03 -13.56 1.94
C GLY A 218 -3.37 -12.82 3.22
N GLU A 219 -2.49 -12.81 4.23
CA GLU A 219 -2.73 -12.22 5.55
C GLU A 219 -1.72 -11.15 5.91
N VAL A 220 -2.20 -10.15 6.62
CA VAL A 220 -1.40 -9.08 7.21
C VAL A 220 -1.55 -9.07 8.73
N LEU A 221 -0.49 -8.67 9.41
CA LEU A 221 -0.51 -8.29 10.81
C LEU A 221 -0.50 -6.76 10.89
N LEU A 222 -1.56 -6.20 11.46
CA LEU A 222 -1.66 -4.78 11.79
C LEU A 222 -1.31 -4.58 13.26
N TYR A 223 -0.47 -3.60 13.56
CA TYR A 223 -0.05 -3.34 14.92
C TYR A 223 0.24 -1.85 15.16
N ILE A 224 0.24 -1.44 16.41
CA ILE A 224 0.74 -0.15 16.85
C ILE A 224 2.04 -0.43 17.59
N PRO A 225 3.18 0.17 17.21
CA PRO A 225 4.40 0.05 18.00
C PRO A 225 4.15 0.64 19.40
N TYR A 226 4.29 -0.18 20.46
CA TYR A 226 4.11 0.25 21.83
C TYR A 226 5.16 -0.35 22.74
N ARG A 227 5.37 0.30 23.85
CA ARG A 227 6.20 -0.18 24.96
C ARG A 227 5.34 -0.36 26.19
N LEU A 228 5.46 -1.52 26.82
CA LEU A 228 4.77 -1.85 28.05
C LEU A 228 5.81 -1.92 29.19
N VAL A 229 5.56 -1.20 30.27
CA VAL A 229 6.41 -1.17 31.45
C VAL A 229 5.59 -1.51 32.67
N VAL A 230 6.08 -2.48 33.46
CA VAL A 230 5.47 -2.83 34.75
C VAL A 230 6.06 -1.92 35.84
N VAL A 231 5.23 -1.20 36.55
CA VAL A 231 5.61 -0.24 37.58
C VAL A 231 4.94 -0.59 38.89
N PRO A 232 5.56 -0.34 40.06
CA PRO A 232 4.88 -0.44 41.37
C PRO A 232 3.69 0.53 41.40
N ARG A 233 2.58 0.11 41.99
CA ARG A 233 1.49 1.04 42.29
C ARG A 233 1.92 2.00 43.40
N PRO A 234 1.63 3.31 43.23
CA PRO A 234 1.90 4.29 44.28
C PRO A 234 1.11 4.03 45.56
#